data_ecb36cb471229f99e40970ac4ec54499
#
_entry.id   ecb36cb471229f99e40970ac4ec54499
#
_cell.length_a   1.000
_cell.length_b   1.000
_cell.length_c   1.000
_cell.angle_alpha   90.00
_cell.angle_beta   90.00
_cell.angle_gamma   90.00
#
_symmetry.space_group_name_H-M   'P 1'
#
loop_
_entity.id
_entity.type
_entity.pdbx_description
1 polymer ?
#
loop_
_entity_poly.entity_id
_entity_poly.type
_entity_poly.pdbx_seq_one_letter_code
_entity_poly.pdbx_strand_id
1 'polypeptide(L)'
;MHLNKAAIVILNWNGAGMLRRFLPSVLECSEGADVIVADNGSEDDSLQVLAHDFPQVRTIVMNHNYGFAEGYNVALRQVDSDIYVLLNSDVRVTPGWLDPLVEFLEAHPQVAAVQPKIRCEWSPQDFEYAGASGGFID
;
A
#
# COMPACT_ATOMS: atom_id res chain seq x y z
N MET A 1 -7.25 3.12 -24.97
CA MET A 1 -6.50 2.05 -24.28
C MET A 1 -7.10 1.85 -22.91
N HIS A 2 -7.47 0.63 -22.60
CA HIS A 2 -8.01 0.32 -21.28
C HIS A 2 -6.84 -0.01 -20.35
N LEU A 3 -6.66 0.81 -19.33
CA LEU A 3 -5.66 0.56 -18.28
C LEU A 3 -6.37 -0.12 -17.11
N ASN A 4 -5.77 -1.18 -16.59
CA ASN A 4 -6.27 -1.78 -15.37
C ASN A 4 -6.17 -0.78 -14.22
N LYS A 5 -7.23 -0.72 -13.45
CA LYS A 5 -7.30 0.16 -12.30
C LYS A 5 -6.52 -0.47 -11.15
N ALA A 6 -5.57 0.27 -10.61
CA ALA A 6 -4.82 -0.14 -9.43
C ALA A 6 -5.26 0.67 -8.20
N ALA A 7 -5.44 -0.01 -7.09
CA ALA A 7 -5.73 0.60 -5.80
C ALA A 7 -4.61 0.27 -4.81
N ILE A 8 -4.01 1.30 -4.25
CA ILE A 8 -3.01 1.18 -3.19
C ILE A 8 -3.75 1.27 -1.86
N VAL A 9 -3.71 0.20 -1.08
CA VAL A 9 -4.37 0.12 0.21
C VAL A 9 -3.31 0.06 1.30
N ILE A 10 -3.30 1.06 2.16
CA ILE A 10 -2.40 1.16 3.30
C ILE A 10 -3.21 0.88 4.55
N LEU A 11 -2.84 -0.18 5.28
CA LEU A 11 -3.44 -0.48 6.58
C LEU A 11 -2.72 0.33 7.66
N ASN A 12 -3.46 1.16 8.37
CA ASN A 12 -2.90 2.05 9.39
C ASN A 12 -3.48 1.73 10.77
N TRP A 13 -2.61 1.63 11.75
CA TRP A 13 -2.99 1.56 13.16
C TRP A 13 -1.99 2.36 13.99
N ASN A 14 -2.46 3.42 14.64
CA ASN A 14 -1.64 4.30 15.47
C ASN A 14 -0.37 4.80 14.76
N GLY A 15 -0.49 5.08 13.47
CA GLY A 15 0.62 5.44 12.60
C GLY A 15 0.60 6.89 12.13
N ALA A 16 0.10 7.84 12.93
CA ALA A 16 0.02 9.24 12.52
C ALA A 16 1.36 9.80 12.03
N GLY A 17 2.45 9.51 12.74
CA GLY A 17 3.79 9.93 12.34
C GLY A 17 4.27 9.30 11.04
N MET A 18 3.95 8.04 10.82
CA MET A 18 4.29 7.33 9.58
C MET A 18 3.51 7.88 8.40
N LEU A 19 2.22 8.18 8.58
CA LEU A 19 1.42 8.79 7.54
C LEU A 19 2.01 10.14 7.09
N ARG A 20 2.37 11.00 8.04
CA ARG A 20 3.00 12.29 7.71
C ARG A 20 4.32 12.12 6.96
N ARG A 21 5.11 11.13 7.32
CA ARG A 21 6.44 10.92 6.76
C ARG A 21 6.40 10.25 5.38
N PHE A 22 5.57 9.25 5.19
CA PHE A 22 5.65 8.37 4.01
C PHE A 22 4.51 8.55 3.00
N LEU A 23 3.32 8.93 3.44
CA LEU A 23 2.18 9.10 2.54
C LEU A 23 2.42 10.13 1.43
N PRO A 24 3.14 11.24 1.66
CA PRO A 24 3.44 12.18 0.57
C PRO A 24 4.13 11.53 -0.63
N SER A 25 5.10 10.64 -0.41
CA SER A 25 5.78 9.95 -1.51
C SER A 25 4.82 9.05 -2.30
N VAL A 26 3.90 8.39 -1.62
CA VAL A 26 2.90 7.52 -2.26
C VAL A 26 2.00 8.35 -3.17
N LEU A 27 1.51 9.47 -2.70
CA LEU A 27 0.65 10.36 -3.49
C LEU A 27 1.40 10.96 -4.68
N GLU A 28 2.64 11.37 -4.47
CA GLU A 28 3.47 12.01 -5.49
C GLU A 28 3.92 11.04 -6.59
N CYS A 29 4.24 9.80 -6.22
CA CYS A 29 4.87 8.83 -7.13
C CYS A 29 3.91 7.76 -7.66
N SER A 30 2.62 7.86 -7.37
CA SER A 30 1.63 6.83 -7.74
C SER A 30 0.49 7.41 -8.57
N GLU A 31 0.83 8.28 -9.52
CA GLU A 31 -0.15 8.91 -10.40
C GLU A 31 -0.97 7.85 -11.14
N GLY A 32 -2.27 8.05 -11.21
CA GLY A 32 -3.21 7.15 -11.89
C GLY A 32 -3.73 6.00 -11.03
N ALA A 33 -3.17 5.79 -9.84
CA ALA A 33 -3.69 4.81 -8.89
C ALA A 33 -4.56 5.48 -7.83
N ASP A 34 -5.57 4.75 -7.34
CA ASP A 34 -6.32 5.19 -6.16
C ASP A 34 -5.51 4.93 -4.90
N VAL A 35 -5.37 5.91 -4.04
CA VAL A 35 -4.70 5.75 -2.76
C VAL A 35 -5.73 5.74 -1.64
N ILE A 36 -5.74 4.67 -0.87
CA ILE A 36 -6.72 4.42 0.17
C ILE A 36 -5.98 4.08 1.45
N VAL A 37 -6.32 4.75 2.54
CA VAL A 37 -5.84 4.40 3.87
C VAL A 37 -6.98 3.75 4.64
N ALA A 38 -6.78 2.52 5.06
CA ALA A 38 -7.72 1.80 5.92
C ALA A 38 -7.24 1.95 7.37
N ASP A 39 -8.00 2.67 8.16
CA ASP A 39 -7.70 2.88 9.56
C ASP A 39 -8.26 1.74 10.41
N ASN A 40 -7.37 1.00 11.03
CA ASN A 40 -7.65 -0.25 11.74
C ASN A 40 -7.97 0.00 13.23
N GLY A 41 -8.82 0.99 13.49
CA GLY A 41 -9.24 1.33 14.85
C GLY A 41 -8.19 2.11 15.65
N SER A 42 -7.52 3.07 15.01
CA SER A 42 -6.50 3.89 15.68
C SER A 42 -7.07 4.72 16.83
N GLU A 43 -6.27 4.86 17.87
CA GLU A 43 -6.56 5.68 19.05
C GLU A 43 -5.71 6.95 19.11
N ASP A 44 -4.76 7.10 18.19
CA ASP A 44 -3.91 8.30 18.06
C ASP A 44 -4.55 9.35 17.13
N ASP A 45 -3.76 10.31 16.66
CA ASP A 45 -4.20 11.38 15.77
C ASP A 45 -4.35 10.96 14.30
N SER A 46 -4.28 9.67 13.97
CA SER A 46 -4.27 9.20 12.58
C SER A 46 -5.44 9.74 11.76
N LEU A 47 -6.66 9.68 12.28
CA LEU A 47 -7.83 10.15 11.56
C LEU A 47 -7.82 11.67 11.35
N GLN A 48 -7.34 12.42 12.32
CA GLN A 48 -7.19 13.87 12.21
C GLN A 48 -6.12 14.24 11.17
N VAL A 49 -5.00 13.50 11.14
CA VAL A 49 -3.95 13.68 10.14
C VAL A 49 -4.50 13.42 8.74
N LEU A 50 -5.24 12.35 8.55
CA LEU A 50 -5.83 12.03 7.25
C LEU A 50 -6.84 13.10 6.81
N ALA A 51 -7.73 13.52 7.71
CA ALA A 51 -8.74 14.52 7.38
C ALA A 51 -8.15 15.90 7.10
N HIS A 52 -7.09 16.29 7.81
CA HIS A 52 -6.52 17.63 7.77
C HIS A 52 -5.40 17.75 6.74
N ASP A 53 -4.44 16.82 6.75
CA ASP A 53 -3.24 16.90 5.91
C ASP A 53 -3.42 16.19 4.56
N PHE A 54 -4.33 15.19 4.47
CA PHE A 54 -4.53 14.38 3.28
C PHE A 54 -6.02 14.24 2.91
N PRO A 55 -6.73 15.35 2.72
CA PRO A 55 -8.18 15.30 2.47
C PRO A 55 -8.54 14.62 1.15
N GLN A 56 -7.61 14.52 0.21
CA GLN A 56 -7.80 13.88 -1.09
C GLN A 56 -7.72 12.35 -1.01
N VAL A 57 -7.21 11.79 0.09
CA VAL A 57 -7.06 10.34 0.27
C VAL A 57 -8.38 9.76 0.78
N ARG A 58 -8.84 8.70 0.13
CA ARG A 58 -9.99 7.95 0.62
C ARG A 58 -9.60 7.23 1.91
N THR A 59 -10.37 7.43 2.96
CA THR A 59 -10.16 6.77 4.25
C THR A 59 -11.29 5.79 4.52
N ILE A 60 -10.93 4.54 4.83
CA ILE A 60 -11.85 3.54 5.33
C ILE A 60 -11.63 3.45 6.84
N VAL A 61 -12.67 3.74 7.62
CA VAL A 61 -12.60 3.74 9.08
C VAL A 61 -13.20 2.46 9.61
N MET A 62 -12.36 1.62 10.23
CA MET A 62 -12.84 0.39 10.87
C MET A 62 -13.10 0.62 12.35
N ASN A 63 -14.03 -0.13 12.91
CA ASN A 63 -14.53 0.11 14.28
C ASN A 63 -13.61 -0.46 15.39
N HIS A 64 -12.65 -1.29 15.03
CA HIS A 64 -11.63 -1.82 15.94
C HIS A 64 -10.44 -2.35 15.15
N ASN A 65 -9.39 -2.75 15.86
CA ASN A 65 -8.22 -3.37 15.24
C ASN A 65 -8.49 -4.85 14.97
N TYR A 66 -8.58 -5.20 13.69
CA TYR A 66 -8.77 -6.58 13.22
C TYR A 66 -7.47 -7.38 13.11
N GLY A 67 -6.33 -6.76 13.42
CA GLY A 67 -5.01 -7.34 13.11
C GLY A 67 -4.60 -7.07 11.66
N PHE A 68 -3.50 -7.67 11.25
CA PHE A 68 -2.91 -7.39 9.92
C PHE A 68 -3.69 -8.04 8.78
N ALA A 69 -3.80 -9.36 8.79
CA ALA A 69 -4.42 -10.10 7.70
C ALA A 69 -5.92 -9.80 7.57
N GLU A 70 -6.66 -9.89 8.66
CA GLU A 70 -8.09 -9.60 8.64
C GLU A 70 -8.37 -8.12 8.39
N GLY A 71 -7.51 -7.23 8.88
CA GLY A 71 -7.60 -5.80 8.58
C GLY A 71 -7.57 -5.52 7.08
N TYR A 72 -6.64 -6.12 6.35
CA TYR A 72 -6.63 -6.03 4.89
C TYR A 72 -7.85 -6.68 4.26
N ASN A 73 -8.29 -7.83 4.74
CA ASN A 73 -9.48 -8.49 4.21
C ASN A 73 -10.73 -7.61 4.34
N VAL A 74 -10.92 -6.98 5.49
CA VAL A 74 -12.05 -6.07 5.73
C VAL A 74 -11.94 -4.85 4.81
N ALA A 75 -10.77 -4.26 4.69
CA ALA A 75 -10.54 -3.10 3.84
C ALA A 75 -10.78 -3.42 2.36
N LEU A 76 -10.22 -4.51 1.86
CA LEU A 76 -10.30 -4.88 0.44
C LEU A 76 -11.72 -5.21 -0.01
N ARG A 77 -12.59 -5.69 0.88
CA ARG A 77 -14.01 -5.90 0.57
C ARG A 77 -14.74 -4.61 0.19
N GLN A 78 -14.20 -3.46 0.59
CA GLN A 78 -14.78 -2.14 0.34
C GLN A 78 -14.12 -1.42 -0.83
N VAL A 79 -13.18 -2.07 -1.52
CA VAL A 79 -12.41 -1.49 -2.63
C VAL A 79 -12.65 -2.33 -3.89
N ASP A 80 -13.12 -1.67 -4.95
CA ASP A 80 -13.31 -2.29 -6.25
C ASP A 80 -12.18 -1.84 -7.16
N SER A 81 -11.31 -2.78 -7.53
CA SER A 81 -10.18 -2.52 -8.40
C SER A 81 -9.72 -3.79 -9.11
N ASP A 82 -9.03 -3.64 -10.23
CA ASP A 82 -8.47 -4.77 -10.97
C ASP A 82 -7.21 -5.32 -10.30
N ILE A 83 -6.41 -4.42 -9.73
CA ILE A 83 -5.14 -4.73 -9.07
C ILE A 83 -5.13 -4.07 -7.69
N TYR A 84 -4.79 -4.84 -6.68
CA TYR A 84 -4.62 -4.34 -5.31
C TYR A 84 -3.15 -4.30 -4.95
N VAL A 85 -2.71 -3.19 -4.40
CA VAL A 85 -1.37 -3.04 -3.84
C VAL A 85 -1.50 -2.94 -2.33
N LEU A 86 -0.96 -3.92 -1.62
CA LEU A 86 -0.92 -3.91 -0.16
C LEU A 86 0.39 -3.27 0.26
N LEU A 87 0.30 -2.04 0.76
CA LEU A 87 1.48 -1.23 1.08
C LEU A 87 1.50 -0.91 2.56
N ASN A 88 2.63 -1.16 3.21
CA ASN A 88 2.82 -0.75 4.60
C ASN A 88 2.90 0.76 4.74
N SER A 89 2.52 1.29 5.90
CA SER A 89 2.51 2.73 6.17
C SER A 89 3.91 3.35 6.32
N ASP A 90 4.93 2.54 6.45
CA ASP A 90 6.33 2.94 6.66
C ASP A 90 7.22 2.72 5.44
N VAL A 91 6.66 2.75 4.25
CA VAL A 91 7.38 2.56 2.99
C VAL A 91 7.46 3.87 2.22
N ARG A 92 8.68 4.25 1.84
CA ARG A 92 8.91 5.34 0.90
C ARG A 92 8.95 4.75 -0.50
N VAL A 93 8.08 5.23 -1.37
CA VAL A 93 8.10 4.86 -2.78
C VAL A 93 8.83 5.92 -3.61
N THR A 94 9.29 5.53 -4.78
CA THR A 94 10.05 6.38 -5.70
C THR A 94 9.34 6.49 -7.04
N PRO A 95 9.65 7.52 -7.85
CA PRO A 95 9.04 7.63 -9.18
C PRO A 95 9.20 6.35 -10.01
N GLY A 96 8.13 5.94 -10.67
CA GLY A 96 8.14 4.77 -11.54
C GLY A 96 8.13 3.42 -10.83
N TRP A 97 7.80 3.36 -9.55
CA TRP A 97 7.80 2.11 -8.80
C TRP A 97 6.65 1.18 -9.17
N LEU A 98 5.49 1.75 -9.50
CA LEU A 98 4.25 0.98 -9.67
C LEU A 98 4.05 0.45 -11.08
N ASP A 99 4.31 1.26 -12.09
CA ASP A 99 3.99 0.94 -13.47
C ASP A 99 4.60 -0.38 -13.97
N PRO A 100 5.88 -0.69 -13.70
CA PRO A 100 6.45 -1.97 -14.12
C PRO A 100 5.78 -3.19 -13.47
N LEU A 101 5.30 -3.04 -12.24
CA LEU A 101 4.58 -4.11 -11.54
C LEU A 101 3.21 -4.36 -12.16
N VAL A 102 2.49 -3.31 -12.47
CA VAL A 102 1.18 -3.39 -13.14
C VAL A 102 1.34 -3.98 -14.53
N GLU A 103 2.29 -3.49 -15.32
CA GLU A 103 2.58 -3.99 -16.67
C GLU A 103 2.95 -5.47 -16.66
N PHE A 104 3.73 -5.90 -15.68
CA PHE A 104 4.10 -7.30 -15.53
C PHE A 104 2.87 -8.18 -15.28
N LEU A 105 2.00 -7.78 -14.36
CA LEU A 105 0.78 -8.54 -14.08
C LEU A 105 -0.15 -8.60 -15.29
N GLU A 106 -0.27 -7.50 -16.04
CA GLU A 106 -1.08 -7.46 -17.25
C GLU A 106 -0.55 -8.39 -18.34
N ALA A 107 0.78 -8.46 -18.48
CA ALA A 107 1.45 -9.29 -19.47
C ALA A 107 1.48 -10.77 -19.10
N HIS A 108 1.27 -11.12 -17.85
CA HIS A 108 1.38 -12.47 -17.32
C HIS A 108 0.12 -12.89 -16.55
N PRO A 109 -1.01 -13.19 -17.24
CA PRO A 109 -2.28 -13.49 -16.57
C PRO A 109 -2.24 -14.69 -15.61
N GLN A 110 -1.26 -15.57 -15.77
CA GLN A 110 -1.06 -16.73 -14.89
C GLN A 110 -0.39 -16.37 -13.55
N VAL A 111 0.15 -15.15 -13.43
CA VAL A 111 0.81 -14.66 -12.21
C VAL A 111 -0.23 -14.00 -11.31
N ALA A 112 -0.33 -14.47 -10.08
CA ALA A 112 -1.31 -13.97 -9.11
C ALA A 112 -0.82 -12.74 -8.36
N ALA A 113 0.48 -12.65 -8.08
CA ALA A 113 1.05 -11.55 -7.31
C ALA A 113 2.51 -11.32 -7.69
N VAL A 114 2.96 -10.08 -7.53
CA VAL A 114 4.36 -9.68 -7.70
C VAL A 114 4.78 -8.83 -6.50
N GLN A 115 6.07 -8.82 -6.23
CA GLN A 115 6.65 -8.02 -5.16
C GLN A 115 7.91 -7.35 -5.66
N PRO A 116 8.09 -6.03 -5.41
CA PRO A 116 9.33 -5.35 -5.74
C PRO A 116 10.43 -5.69 -4.73
N LYS A 117 11.67 -5.39 -5.09
CA LYS A 117 12.78 -5.41 -4.15
C LYS A 117 12.64 -4.22 -3.20
N ILE A 118 12.82 -4.46 -1.91
CA ILE A 118 12.74 -3.43 -0.89
C ILE A 118 14.15 -3.13 -0.41
N ARG A 119 14.55 -1.86 -0.53
CA ARG A 119 15.85 -1.38 -0.09
C ARG A 119 15.75 -0.74 1.28
N CYS A 120 16.84 -0.79 2.02
CA CYS A 120 16.94 -0.10 3.30
C CYS A 120 17.00 1.43 3.05
N GLU A 121 16.17 2.20 3.72
CA GLU A 121 16.15 3.66 3.57
C GLU A 121 17.47 4.31 3.99
N TRP A 122 18.09 3.77 5.04
CA TRP A 122 19.36 4.27 5.58
C TRP A 122 20.58 3.89 4.74
N SER A 123 20.44 2.86 3.91
CA SER A 123 21.52 2.30 3.09
C SER A 123 20.92 1.79 1.78
N PRO A 124 20.56 2.70 0.83
CA PRO A 124 19.78 2.35 -0.36
C PRO A 124 20.41 1.31 -1.29
N GLN A 125 21.73 1.09 -1.20
CA GLN A 125 22.42 0.03 -1.94
C GLN A 125 22.18 -1.36 -1.36
N ASP A 126 21.69 -1.45 -0.12
CA ASP A 126 21.40 -2.72 0.55
C ASP A 126 19.91 -3.03 0.46
N PHE A 127 19.59 -4.32 0.37
CA PHE A 127 18.19 -4.75 0.41
C PHE A 127 17.78 -5.02 1.85
N GLU A 128 16.66 -4.47 2.28
CA GLU A 128 15.98 -4.90 3.49
C GLU A 128 15.27 -6.24 3.24
N TYR A 129 14.68 -6.36 2.05
CA TYR A 129 14.04 -7.59 1.61
C TYR A 129 14.08 -7.67 0.08
N ALA A 130 14.59 -8.79 -0.43
CA ALA A 130 14.77 -8.99 -1.87
C ALA A 130 13.68 -9.86 -2.51
N GLY A 131 12.69 -10.28 -1.74
CA GLY A 131 11.63 -11.18 -2.18
C GLY A 131 11.89 -12.63 -1.80
N ALA A 132 10.91 -13.46 -2.01
CA ALA A 132 10.99 -14.90 -1.81
C ALA A 132 10.60 -15.63 -3.09
N SER A 133 11.33 -16.70 -3.42
CA SER A 133 10.90 -17.60 -4.47
C SER A 133 9.88 -18.58 -3.91
N GLY A 134 8.87 -18.92 -4.70
CA GLY A 134 7.90 -19.94 -4.34
C GLY A 134 8.59 -21.28 -4.14
N GLY A 135 8.16 -22.02 -3.15
CA GLY A 135 8.71 -23.33 -2.82
C GLY A 135 7.94 -23.97 -1.68
N PHE A 136 8.28 -25.22 -1.39
CA PHE A 136 7.73 -25.88 -0.22
C PHE A 136 8.49 -25.45 1.03
N ILE A 137 7.76 -25.13 2.07
CA ILE A 137 8.31 -24.87 3.40
C ILE A 137 8.07 -26.16 4.19
N ASP A 138 9.14 -26.81 4.60
CA ASP A 138 9.09 -28.00 5.45
C ASP A 138 8.87 -27.62 6.91
#